data_7fcee5cbb395e7332cb37b13a2a4cc39
#
_entry.id   7fcee5cbb395e7332cb37b13a2a4cc39
#
_cell.length_a   1.000
_cell.length_b   1.000
_cell.length_c   1.000
_cell.angle_alpha   90.00
_cell.angle_beta   90.00
_cell.angle_gamma   90.00
#
_symmetry.space_group_name_H-M   'P 1'
#
loop_
_entity.id
_entity.type
_entity.pdbx_description
1 polymer ?
#
loop_
_entity_poly.entity_id
_entity_poly.type
_entity_poly.pdbx_seq_one_letter_code
_entity_poly.pdbx_strand_id
1 'polypeptide(L)'
;MNGMNTAPYQDFAREKLGFEFTNLDLLITALTHRSYVNEHRKSVHHHNERLEFLGDAVLELAVTEYLFTHFSEPEGILTAWRAALVRTESIGDAGDKLGYGPLIRMSKGEKNGSERAHLQILANAFEAVIGAIYLERGFDDARDFIHKHIIVKLDGILESGSWRDPKSYLQEISQRVDNQTPIYKVLSEEGPDHDKVFTLGVFVGDNIMGRGIGPSKQVAQQQAARAAIAKYKESGEK
;
A
#
# COMPACT_ATOMS: atom_id res chain seq x y z
N MET A 1 -25.61 17.74 -12.40
CA MET A 1 -24.46 18.35 -11.69
C MET A 1 -24.20 19.75 -12.24
N ASN A 2 -25.02 20.73 -11.83
CA ASN A 2 -24.84 22.11 -12.28
C ASN A 2 -23.72 22.77 -11.47
N GLY A 3 -22.61 23.13 -12.11
CA GLY A 3 -21.58 24.04 -11.60
C GLY A 3 -20.22 23.48 -11.20
N MET A 4 -19.99 22.17 -11.28
CA MET A 4 -18.65 21.64 -11.01
C MET A 4 -17.76 21.75 -12.27
N ASN A 5 -16.54 22.28 -12.13
CA ASN A 5 -15.54 22.22 -13.20
C ASN A 5 -15.04 20.77 -13.34
N THR A 6 -15.40 20.11 -14.44
CA THR A 6 -15.02 18.72 -14.74
C THR A 6 -13.74 18.62 -15.57
N ALA A 7 -13.22 19.74 -16.09
CA ALA A 7 -12.02 19.76 -16.95
C ALA A 7 -10.81 19.06 -16.32
N PRO A 8 -10.46 19.25 -15.04
CA PRO A 8 -9.31 18.55 -14.44
C PRO A 8 -9.41 17.02 -14.49
N TYR A 9 -10.62 16.45 -14.37
CA TYR A 9 -10.85 15.01 -14.45
C TYR A 9 -10.76 14.50 -15.89
N GLN A 10 -11.23 15.29 -16.86
CA GLN A 10 -11.09 14.97 -18.28
C GLN A 10 -9.62 15.01 -18.71
N ASP A 11 -8.88 16.02 -18.30
CA ASP A 11 -7.45 16.15 -18.57
C ASP A 11 -6.67 15.01 -17.94
N PHE A 12 -6.97 14.68 -16.68
CA PHE A 12 -6.38 13.53 -15.99
C PHE A 12 -6.65 12.19 -16.72
N ALA A 13 -7.88 11.93 -17.13
CA ALA A 13 -8.25 10.73 -17.87
C ALA A 13 -7.43 10.62 -19.17
N ARG A 14 -7.38 11.68 -19.96
CA ARG A 14 -6.65 11.70 -21.23
C ARG A 14 -5.13 11.60 -21.05
N GLU A 15 -4.55 12.37 -20.12
CA GLU A 15 -3.09 12.49 -19.99
C GLU A 15 -2.46 11.37 -19.16
N LYS A 16 -3.14 10.88 -18.11
CA LYS A 16 -2.61 9.90 -17.18
C LYS A 16 -3.15 8.49 -17.41
N LEU A 17 -4.45 8.36 -17.73
CA LEU A 17 -5.05 7.06 -18.00
C LEU A 17 -4.94 6.69 -19.49
N GLY A 18 -4.83 7.67 -20.40
CA GLY A 18 -4.63 7.45 -21.83
C GLY A 18 -5.94 7.25 -22.62
N PHE A 19 -7.09 7.52 -22.01
CA PHE A 19 -8.40 7.44 -22.67
C PHE A 19 -9.40 8.42 -22.06
N GLU A 20 -10.52 8.63 -22.76
CA GLU A 20 -11.65 9.43 -22.27
C GLU A 20 -12.72 8.51 -21.69
N PHE A 21 -13.32 8.93 -20.58
CA PHE A 21 -14.50 8.25 -20.01
C PHE A 21 -15.75 8.69 -20.73
N THR A 22 -16.55 7.74 -21.21
CA THR A 22 -17.93 7.99 -21.68
C THR A 22 -18.80 8.42 -20.50
N ASN A 23 -18.62 7.78 -19.35
CA ASN A 23 -19.25 8.14 -18.08
C ASN A 23 -18.22 8.73 -17.12
N LEU A 24 -17.91 10.04 -17.28
CA LEU A 24 -16.95 10.73 -16.40
C LEU A 24 -17.35 10.71 -14.92
N ASP A 25 -18.63 10.51 -14.59
CA ASP A 25 -19.11 10.41 -13.22
C ASP A 25 -18.53 9.20 -12.48
N LEU A 26 -18.13 8.14 -13.19
CA LEU A 26 -17.39 7.01 -12.58
C LEU A 26 -16.04 7.47 -12.04
N LEU A 27 -15.26 8.20 -12.83
CA LEU A 27 -13.96 8.72 -12.41
C LEU A 27 -14.08 9.73 -11.27
N ILE A 28 -15.05 10.65 -11.37
CA ILE A 28 -15.32 11.63 -10.32
C ILE A 28 -15.74 10.94 -9.02
N THR A 29 -16.56 9.89 -9.10
CA THR A 29 -16.98 9.10 -7.94
C THR A 29 -15.79 8.36 -7.35
N ALA A 30 -14.93 7.75 -8.16
CA ALA A 30 -13.71 7.08 -7.71
C ALA A 30 -12.78 8.03 -6.92
N LEU A 31 -12.73 9.30 -7.32
CA LEU A 31 -11.93 10.36 -6.66
C LEU A 31 -12.76 11.17 -5.63
N THR A 32 -13.88 10.62 -5.12
CA THR A 32 -14.70 11.26 -4.09
C THR A 32 -14.71 10.43 -2.81
N HIS A 33 -14.02 10.92 -1.79
CA HIS A 33 -14.01 10.31 -0.47
C HIS A 33 -15.34 10.55 0.27
N ARG A 34 -15.78 9.59 1.11
CA ARG A 34 -17.06 9.69 1.86
C ARG A 34 -17.17 10.95 2.72
N SER A 35 -16.05 11.48 3.23
CA SER A 35 -16.07 12.70 4.04
C SER A 35 -16.56 13.92 3.26
N TYR A 36 -16.28 13.97 1.96
CA TYR A 36 -16.80 15.02 1.08
C TYR A 36 -18.32 14.94 0.94
N VAL A 37 -18.87 13.74 0.77
CA VAL A 37 -20.32 13.52 0.70
C VAL A 37 -20.99 13.96 2.00
N ASN A 38 -20.38 13.69 3.14
CA ASN A 38 -20.92 14.10 4.45
C ASN A 38 -21.06 15.62 4.59
N GLU A 39 -20.13 16.40 4.02
CA GLU A 39 -20.20 17.87 3.99
C GLU A 39 -21.15 18.40 2.90
N HIS A 40 -21.44 17.62 1.85
CA HIS A 40 -22.16 18.06 0.65
C HIS A 40 -23.41 17.22 0.35
N ARG A 41 -24.10 16.69 1.37
CA ARG A 41 -25.25 15.75 1.26
C ARG A 41 -26.38 16.20 0.33
N LYS A 42 -26.54 17.52 0.12
CA LYS A 42 -27.60 18.05 -0.75
C LYS A 42 -27.27 17.96 -2.25
N SER A 43 -25.99 17.83 -2.60
CA SER A 43 -25.52 17.91 -4.00
C SER A 43 -24.68 16.72 -4.46
N VAL A 44 -24.16 15.92 -3.52
CA VAL A 44 -23.31 14.76 -3.81
C VAL A 44 -23.83 13.56 -3.03
N HIS A 45 -24.07 12.45 -3.72
CA HIS A 45 -24.72 11.26 -3.13
C HIS A 45 -23.86 10.00 -3.23
N HIS A 46 -22.79 10.03 -4.02
CA HIS A 46 -21.92 8.87 -4.26
C HIS A 46 -20.48 9.16 -3.84
N HIS A 47 -19.86 8.18 -3.23
CA HIS A 47 -18.44 8.14 -2.85
C HIS A 47 -17.78 6.85 -3.35
N ASN A 48 -16.49 6.76 -3.19
CA ASN A 48 -15.66 5.75 -3.82
C ASN A 48 -15.75 4.33 -3.23
N GLU A 49 -16.24 4.11 -2.03
CA GLU A 49 -16.16 2.81 -1.32
C GLU A 49 -16.69 1.60 -2.13
N ARG A 50 -17.73 1.79 -2.95
CA ARG A 50 -18.22 0.68 -3.79
C ARG A 50 -17.33 0.40 -4.99
N LEU A 51 -16.71 1.42 -5.56
CA LEU A 51 -15.72 1.27 -6.64
C LEU A 51 -14.40 0.71 -6.10
N GLU A 52 -13.98 1.13 -4.91
CA GLU A 52 -12.86 0.58 -4.14
C GLU A 52 -13.04 -0.93 -3.94
N PHE A 53 -14.19 -1.36 -3.41
CA PHE A 53 -14.50 -2.79 -3.23
C PHE A 53 -14.39 -3.60 -4.54
N LEU A 54 -14.89 -3.05 -5.66
CA LEU A 54 -14.78 -3.70 -6.96
C LEU A 54 -13.35 -3.69 -7.47
N GLY A 55 -12.67 -2.55 -7.34
CA GLY A 55 -11.30 -2.35 -7.81
C GLY A 55 -10.28 -3.19 -7.07
N ASP A 56 -10.44 -3.39 -5.76
CA ASP A 56 -9.64 -4.32 -4.96
C ASP A 56 -9.68 -5.74 -5.54
N ALA A 57 -10.88 -6.26 -5.82
CA ALA A 57 -11.04 -7.59 -6.43
C ALA A 57 -10.39 -7.69 -7.83
N VAL A 58 -10.49 -6.64 -8.64
CA VAL A 58 -9.85 -6.58 -9.98
C VAL A 58 -8.33 -6.51 -9.85
N LEU A 59 -7.82 -5.71 -8.91
CA LEU A 59 -6.39 -5.60 -8.60
C LEU A 59 -5.81 -6.95 -8.16
N GLU A 60 -6.46 -7.60 -7.20
CA GLU A 60 -6.06 -8.93 -6.70
C GLU A 60 -6.04 -9.97 -7.84
N LEU A 61 -7.05 -9.99 -8.70
CA LEU A 61 -7.12 -10.91 -9.82
C LEU A 61 -5.99 -10.66 -10.83
N ALA A 62 -5.79 -9.42 -11.26
CA ALA A 62 -4.78 -9.07 -12.26
C ALA A 62 -3.35 -9.36 -11.77
N VAL A 63 -3.06 -9.03 -10.51
CA VAL A 63 -1.75 -9.33 -9.90
C VAL A 63 -1.56 -10.84 -9.76
N THR A 64 -2.59 -11.59 -9.34
CA THR A 64 -2.54 -13.03 -9.19
C THR A 64 -2.30 -13.71 -10.54
N GLU A 65 -3.04 -13.32 -11.58
CA GLU A 65 -2.87 -13.84 -12.94
C GLU A 65 -1.45 -13.62 -13.45
N TYR A 66 -0.92 -12.41 -13.27
CA TYR A 66 0.46 -12.09 -13.67
C TYR A 66 1.48 -12.99 -12.96
N LEU A 67 1.41 -13.08 -11.64
CA LEU A 67 2.34 -13.90 -10.85
C LEU A 67 2.25 -15.37 -11.23
N PHE A 68 1.04 -15.90 -11.39
CA PHE A 68 0.81 -17.29 -11.76
C PHE A 68 1.37 -17.64 -13.16
N THR A 69 1.24 -16.70 -14.11
CA THR A 69 1.65 -16.96 -15.50
C THR A 69 3.14 -16.76 -15.74
N HIS A 70 3.81 -15.92 -14.93
CA HIS A 70 5.22 -15.56 -15.14
C HIS A 70 6.19 -16.26 -14.19
N PHE A 71 5.70 -16.88 -13.10
CA PHE A 71 6.56 -17.51 -12.10
C PHE A 71 6.07 -18.90 -11.73
N SER A 72 7.02 -19.81 -11.42
CA SER A 72 6.74 -21.18 -10.99
C SER A 72 6.99 -21.38 -9.49
N GLU A 73 6.96 -20.30 -8.72
CA GLU A 73 7.19 -20.35 -7.28
C GLU A 73 6.02 -21.01 -6.53
N PRO A 74 6.27 -21.61 -5.36
CA PRO A 74 5.22 -22.12 -4.50
C PRO A 74 4.17 -21.07 -4.13
N GLU A 75 2.91 -21.50 -3.92
CA GLU A 75 1.76 -20.65 -3.58
C GLU A 75 2.03 -19.68 -2.45
N GLY A 76 2.73 -20.11 -1.38
CA GLY A 76 3.07 -19.21 -0.26
C GLY A 76 3.99 -18.05 -0.64
N ILE A 77 4.91 -18.27 -1.59
CA ILE A 77 5.80 -17.22 -2.12
C ILE A 77 5.00 -16.25 -3.00
N LEU A 78 4.19 -16.77 -3.93
CA LEU A 78 3.34 -15.94 -4.80
C LEU A 78 2.37 -15.10 -3.98
N THR A 79 1.81 -15.65 -2.92
CA THR A 79 0.92 -14.93 -1.98
C THR A 79 1.66 -13.81 -1.25
N ALA A 80 2.90 -14.04 -0.81
CA ALA A 80 3.71 -13.00 -0.17
C ALA A 80 4.09 -11.87 -1.14
N TRP A 81 4.40 -12.20 -2.40
CA TRP A 81 4.70 -11.20 -3.44
C TRP A 81 3.46 -10.37 -3.80
N ARG A 82 2.30 -11.03 -3.96
CA ARG A 82 1.03 -10.33 -4.16
C ARG A 82 0.76 -9.36 -3.02
N ALA A 83 0.81 -9.81 -1.77
CA ALA A 83 0.58 -8.96 -0.61
C ALA A 83 1.54 -7.74 -0.56
N ALA A 84 2.80 -7.91 -0.98
CA ALA A 84 3.74 -6.81 -1.06
C ALA A 84 3.42 -5.79 -2.17
N LEU A 85 2.87 -6.26 -3.30
CA LEU A 85 2.46 -5.41 -4.42
C LEU A 85 1.20 -4.60 -4.10
N VAL A 86 0.19 -5.22 -3.45
CA VAL A 86 -1.13 -4.60 -3.23
C VAL A 86 -1.29 -3.95 -1.85
N ARG A 87 -0.24 -3.91 -1.02
CA ARG A 87 -0.31 -3.22 0.28
C ARG A 87 -0.55 -1.72 0.13
N THR A 88 -1.20 -1.11 1.12
CA THR A 88 -1.57 0.31 1.16
C THR A 88 -0.43 1.25 0.73
N GLU A 89 0.79 1.02 1.21
CA GLU A 89 1.96 1.85 0.87
C GLU A 89 2.30 1.78 -0.62
N SER A 90 2.17 0.61 -1.23
CA SER A 90 2.47 0.42 -2.64
C SER A 90 1.45 1.09 -3.54
N ILE A 91 0.15 0.84 -3.29
CA ILE A 91 -0.92 1.40 -4.11
C ILE A 91 -1.14 2.89 -3.85
N GLY A 92 -0.96 3.36 -2.60
CA GLY A 92 -1.03 4.78 -2.25
C GLY A 92 0.08 5.60 -2.92
N ASP A 93 1.33 5.10 -2.94
CA ASP A 93 2.44 5.69 -3.68
C ASP A 93 2.15 5.76 -5.20
N ALA A 94 1.49 4.75 -5.77
CA ALA A 94 1.08 4.79 -7.18
C ALA A 94 0.05 5.88 -7.44
N GLY A 95 -0.95 6.04 -6.55
CA GLY A 95 -1.94 7.11 -6.63
C GLY A 95 -1.32 8.50 -6.50
N ASP A 96 -0.36 8.67 -5.61
CA ASP A 96 0.36 9.94 -5.43
C ASP A 96 1.18 10.30 -6.68
N LYS A 97 1.96 9.36 -7.22
CA LYS A 97 2.74 9.54 -8.46
C LYS A 97 1.88 9.86 -9.68
N LEU A 98 0.65 9.36 -9.72
CA LEU A 98 -0.33 9.70 -10.74
C LEU A 98 -0.93 11.11 -10.56
N GLY A 99 -0.77 11.71 -9.37
CA GLY A 99 -1.27 13.04 -9.09
C GLY A 99 -2.72 13.07 -8.62
N TYR A 100 -3.17 12.05 -7.88
CA TYR A 100 -4.55 12.00 -7.36
C TYR A 100 -4.84 13.06 -6.31
N GLY A 101 -3.84 13.47 -5.51
CA GLY A 101 -4.02 14.36 -4.38
C GLY A 101 -4.88 15.61 -4.67
N PRO A 102 -4.56 16.42 -5.69
CA PRO A 102 -5.36 17.60 -6.06
C PRO A 102 -6.77 17.28 -6.59
N LEU A 103 -7.01 16.06 -7.09
CA LEU A 103 -8.25 15.63 -7.70
C LEU A 103 -9.22 15.00 -6.69
N ILE A 104 -8.68 14.45 -5.58
CA ILE A 104 -9.52 13.81 -4.57
C ILE A 104 -10.39 14.85 -3.86
N ARG A 105 -11.69 14.61 -3.90
CA ARG A 105 -12.68 15.39 -3.16
C ARG A 105 -12.81 14.81 -1.77
N MET A 106 -12.37 15.55 -0.76
CA MET A 106 -12.42 15.18 0.66
C MET A 106 -12.79 16.37 1.54
N SER A 107 -13.18 16.14 2.79
CA SER A 107 -13.47 17.20 3.77
C SER A 107 -12.22 18.02 4.12
N LYS A 108 -12.44 19.19 4.71
CA LYS A 108 -11.35 20.01 5.25
C LYS A 108 -10.59 19.30 6.37
N GLY A 109 -11.28 18.48 7.17
CA GLY A 109 -10.67 17.71 8.25
C GLY A 109 -9.68 16.67 7.70
N GLU A 110 -10.07 15.92 6.67
CA GLU A 110 -9.19 14.94 6.03
C GLU A 110 -7.97 15.58 5.34
N LYS A 111 -8.13 16.77 4.75
CA LYS A 111 -7.00 17.51 4.13
C LYS A 111 -5.91 17.88 5.13
N ASN A 112 -6.24 18.01 6.41
CA ASN A 112 -5.30 18.31 7.49
C ASN A 112 -4.94 17.05 8.30
N GLY A 113 -5.27 15.86 7.79
CA GLY A 113 -4.99 14.58 8.41
C GLY A 113 -3.50 14.23 8.44
N SER A 114 -3.15 13.12 9.09
CA SER A 114 -1.78 12.60 9.10
C SER A 114 -1.37 12.06 7.71
N GLU A 115 -0.06 11.97 7.45
CA GLU A 115 0.48 11.35 6.24
C GLU A 115 -0.07 9.93 6.02
N ARG A 116 -0.22 9.17 7.10
CA ARG A 116 -0.80 7.82 7.05
C ARG A 116 -2.27 7.84 6.60
N ALA A 117 -3.06 8.80 7.07
CA ALA A 117 -4.45 8.96 6.64
C ALA A 117 -4.54 9.35 5.16
N HIS A 118 -3.68 10.27 4.72
CA HIS A 118 -3.60 10.66 3.30
C HIS A 118 -3.20 9.50 2.41
N LEU A 119 -2.22 8.70 2.82
CA LEU A 119 -1.78 7.53 2.07
C LEU A 119 -2.91 6.50 1.93
N GLN A 120 -3.70 6.28 2.99
CA GLN A 120 -4.88 5.41 2.92
C GLN A 120 -5.95 5.94 1.95
N ILE A 121 -6.21 7.25 1.96
CA ILE A 121 -7.16 7.88 1.02
C ILE A 121 -6.68 7.74 -0.43
N LEU A 122 -5.37 7.90 -0.68
CA LEU A 122 -4.78 7.69 -2.00
C LEU A 122 -4.88 6.24 -2.45
N ALA A 123 -4.64 5.29 -1.56
CA ALA A 123 -4.76 3.86 -1.84
C ALA A 123 -6.21 3.48 -2.20
N ASN A 124 -7.18 3.87 -1.38
CA ASN A 124 -8.59 3.61 -1.64
C ASN A 124 -9.06 4.25 -2.96
N ALA A 125 -8.57 5.47 -3.26
CA ALA A 125 -8.87 6.12 -4.53
C ALA A 125 -8.24 5.41 -5.72
N PHE A 126 -7.03 4.83 -5.57
CA PHE A 126 -6.38 4.06 -6.61
C PHE A 126 -7.19 2.80 -6.96
N GLU A 127 -7.62 2.04 -5.95
CA GLU A 127 -8.51 0.89 -6.14
C GLU A 127 -9.83 1.33 -6.79
N ALA A 128 -10.44 2.42 -6.31
CA ALA A 128 -11.68 2.91 -6.89
C ALA A 128 -11.52 3.34 -8.36
N VAL A 129 -10.37 3.89 -8.76
CA VAL A 129 -10.07 4.19 -10.17
C VAL A 129 -9.94 2.91 -10.99
N ILE A 130 -9.33 1.85 -10.47
CA ILE A 130 -9.33 0.52 -11.12
C ILE A 130 -10.76 0.04 -11.33
N GLY A 131 -11.63 0.13 -10.32
CA GLY A 131 -13.04 -0.22 -10.43
C GLY A 131 -13.79 0.61 -11.49
N ALA A 132 -13.48 1.91 -11.59
CA ALA A 132 -14.03 2.78 -12.61
C ALA A 132 -13.57 2.42 -14.03
N ILE A 133 -12.27 2.12 -14.21
CA ILE A 133 -11.70 1.66 -15.48
C ILE A 133 -12.35 0.33 -15.89
N TYR A 134 -12.47 -0.61 -14.95
CA TYR A 134 -13.10 -1.90 -15.20
C TYR A 134 -14.55 -1.76 -15.70
N LEU A 135 -15.35 -0.88 -15.08
CA LEU A 135 -16.74 -0.65 -15.50
C LEU A 135 -16.86 0.07 -16.84
N GLU A 136 -15.91 0.96 -17.14
CA GLU A 136 -15.91 1.76 -18.38
C GLU A 136 -15.34 0.99 -19.57
N ARG A 137 -14.27 0.20 -19.35
CA ARG A 137 -13.41 -0.36 -20.39
C ARG A 137 -13.25 -1.88 -20.34
N GLY A 138 -13.65 -2.51 -19.23
CA GLY A 138 -13.48 -3.95 -19.01
C GLY A 138 -12.14 -4.33 -18.36
N PHE A 139 -11.94 -5.66 -18.23
CA PHE A 139 -10.82 -6.21 -17.47
C PHE A 139 -9.45 -5.95 -18.14
N ASP A 140 -9.36 -6.04 -19.45
CA ASP A 140 -8.07 -5.91 -20.14
C ASP A 140 -7.45 -4.53 -19.93
N ASP A 141 -8.21 -3.44 -20.08
CA ASP A 141 -7.74 -2.08 -19.84
C ASP A 141 -7.39 -1.86 -18.36
N ALA A 142 -8.18 -2.43 -17.43
CA ALA A 142 -7.88 -2.38 -16.00
C ALA A 142 -6.59 -3.14 -15.65
N ARG A 143 -6.40 -4.34 -16.23
CA ARG A 143 -5.18 -5.13 -16.08
C ARG A 143 -3.96 -4.37 -16.61
N ASP A 144 -4.04 -3.77 -17.78
CA ASP A 144 -2.93 -3.01 -18.36
C ASP A 144 -2.54 -1.80 -17.49
N PHE A 145 -3.55 -1.12 -16.93
CA PHE A 145 -3.33 -0.06 -15.95
C PHE A 145 -2.61 -0.58 -14.69
N ILE A 146 -3.04 -1.72 -14.15
CA ILE A 146 -2.41 -2.36 -12.99
C ILE A 146 -0.97 -2.78 -13.30
N HIS A 147 -0.73 -3.37 -14.47
CA HIS A 147 0.62 -3.75 -14.89
C HIS A 147 1.56 -2.54 -14.95
N LYS A 148 1.11 -1.46 -15.56
CA LYS A 148 1.88 -0.23 -15.72
C LYS A 148 2.25 0.45 -14.40
N HIS A 149 1.43 0.33 -13.36
CA HIS A 149 1.61 1.12 -12.13
C HIS A 149 1.94 0.28 -10.89
N ILE A 150 1.61 -1.01 -10.89
CA ILE A 150 1.83 -1.91 -9.74
C ILE A 150 2.86 -2.98 -10.08
N ILE A 151 2.68 -3.74 -11.18
CA ILE A 151 3.59 -4.85 -11.50
C ILE A 151 5.03 -4.36 -11.75
N VAL A 152 5.22 -3.17 -12.30
CA VAL A 152 6.57 -2.58 -12.49
C VAL A 152 7.38 -2.45 -11.20
N LYS A 153 6.75 -2.55 -10.03
CA LYS A 153 7.41 -2.50 -8.71
C LYS A 153 7.98 -3.85 -8.27
N LEU A 154 7.60 -4.93 -8.97
CA LEU A 154 7.92 -6.30 -8.55
C LEU A 154 9.42 -6.53 -8.43
N ASP A 155 10.20 -6.18 -9.45
CA ASP A 155 11.65 -6.40 -9.44
C ASP A 155 12.31 -5.74 -8.23
N GLY A 156 11.98 -4.49 -7.94
CA GLY A 156 12.49 -3.80 -6.75
C GLY A 156 12.04 -4.43 -5.42
N ILE A 157 10.83 -4.99 -5.37
CA ILE A 157 10.33 -5.73 -4.20
C ILE A 157 11.11 -7.03 -4.01
N LEU A 158 11.40 -7.75 -5.10
CA LEU A 158 12.16 -9.00 -5.07
C LEU A 158 13.61 -8.76 -4.67
N GLU A 159 14.28 -7.80 -5.30
CA GLU A 159 15.66 -7.43 -5.03
C GLU A 159 15.88 -6.96 -3.59
N SER A 160 14.97 -6.12 -3.08
CA SER A 160 15.06 -5.62 -1.70
C SER A 160 14.73 -6.68 -0.65
N GLY A 161 13.99 -7.75 -1.03
CA GLY A 161 13.45 -8.74 -0.10
C GLY A 161 12.35 -8.18 0.81
N SER A 162 11.77 -7.01 0.48
CA SER A 162 10.77 -6.31 1.31
C SER A 162 9.42 -7.02 1.37
N TRP A 163 9.23 -8.07 0.57
CA TRP A 163 8.06 -8.95 0.58
C TRP A 163 8.08 -9.98 1.72
N ARG A 164 9.26 -10.26 2.29
CA ARG A 164 9.40 -11.23 3.38
C ARG A 164 8.92 -10.64 4.70
N ASP A 165 8.28 -11.45 5.54
CA ASP A 165 8.06 -11.07 6.93
C ASP A 165 9.41 -10.84 7.62
N PRO A 166 9.67 -9.65 8.20
CA PRO A 166 10.99 -9.33 8.70
C PRO A 166 11.46 -10.25 9.83
N LYS A 167 10.53 -10.74 10.66
CA LYS A 167 10.87 -11.61 11.80
C LYS A 167 11.25 -13.01 11.31
N SER A 168 10.49 -13.57 10.40
CA SER A 168 10.77 -14.88 9.79
C SER A 168 12.06 -14.83 9.00
N TYR A 169 12.26 -13.76 8.20
CA TYR A 169 13.49 -13.61 7.42
C TYR A 169 14.73 -13.42 8.32
N LEU A 170 14.64 -12.65 9.40
CA LEU A 170 15.73 -12.54 10.37
C LEU A 170 16.05 -13.89 11.02
N GLN A 171 15.02 -14.68 11.36
CA GLN A 171 15.21 -16.01 11.92
C GLN A 171 15.97 -16.94 10.96
N GLU A 172 15.62 -16.92 9.66
CA GLU A 172 16.34 -17.68 8.64
C GLU A 172 17.82 -17.27 8.52
N ILE A 173 18.08 -15.95 8.49
CA ILE A 173 19.46 -15.44 8.42
C ILE A 173 20.25 -15.82 9.67
N SER A 174 19.74 -15.52 10.85
CA SER A 174 20.47 -15.76 12.10
C SER A 174 20.68 -17.25 12.36
N GLN A 175 19.72 -18.10 11.98
CA GLN A 175 19.93 -19.55 12.07
C GLN A 175 21.01 -20.04 11.10
N ARG A 176 21.06 -19.48 9.88
CA ARG A 176 22.05 -19.85 8.88
C ARG A 176 23.46 -19.36 9.22
N VAL A 177 23.59 -18.12 9.72
CA VAL A 177 24.87 -17.45 9.96
C VAL A 177 25.41 -17.76 11.35
N ASP A 178 24.60 -17.57 12.37
CA ASP A 178 25.03 -17.67 13.77
C ASP A 178 24.59 -18.97 14.45
N ASN A 179 23.78 -19.80 13.77
CA ASN A 179 23.13 -20.98 14.33
C ASN A 179 22.29 -20.65 15.59
N GLN A 180 21.67 -19.48 15.64
CA GLN A 180 20.90 -18.97 16.77
C GLN A 180 19.55 -18.42 16.38
N THR A 181 18.59 -18.47 17.30
CA THR A 181 17.25 -17.92 17.13
C THR A 181 17.17 -16.50 17.70
N PRO A 182 16.63 -15.51 16.98
CA PRO A 182 16.49 -14.15 17.48
C PRO A 182 15.51 -14.05 18.64
N ILE A 183 15.88 -13.33 19.70
CA ILE A 183 15.04 -13.07 20.87
C ILE A 183 14.69 -11.58 20.92
N TYR A 184 13.40 -11.27 21.07
CA TYR A 184 12.91 -9.90 21.19
C TYR A 184 12.65 -9.53 22.63
N LYS A 185 13.25 -8.42 23.12
CA LYS A 185 13.05 -7.90 24.47
C LYS A 185 12.56 -6.46 24.43
N VAL A 186 11.59 -6.13 25.29
CA VAL A 186 11.16 -4.75 25.51
C VAL A 186 12.27 -4.01 26.25
N LEU A 187 12.74 -2.91 25.69
CA LEU A 187 13.77 -2.06 26.29
C LEU A 187 13.15 -0.88 27.04
N SER A 188 12.09 -0.26 26.50
CA SER A 188 11.28 0.75 27.19
C SER A 188 9.83 0.73 26.70
N GLU A 189 8.93 1.20 27.57
CA GLU A 189 7.53 1.51 27.29
C GLU A 189 7.28 2.92 27.82
N GLU A 190 6.92 3.86 26.93
CA GLU A 190 6.77 5.29 27.26
C GLU A 190 5.42 5.82 26.76
N GLY A 191 4.91 6.86 27.44
CA GLY A 191 3.64 7.50 27.09
C GLY A 191 2.43 6.92 27.84
N PRO A 192 1.27 7.61 27.76
CA PRO A 192 0.01 7.18 28.36
C PRO A 192 -0.56 5.96 27.61
N ASP A 193 -1.48 5.23 28.23
CA ASP A 193 -2.03 3.97 27.67
C ASP A 193 -2.64 4.11 26.26
N HIS A 194 -3.18 5.28 25.92
CA HIS A 194 -3.79 5.56 24.62
C HIS A 194 -2.81 6.07 23.55
N ASP A 195 -1.55 6.35 23.96
CA ASP A 195 -0.48 6.82 23.06
C ASP A 195 0.88 6.25 23.49
N LYS A 196 0.88 4.94 23.74
CA LYS A 196 2.05 4.22 24.22
C LYS A 196 3.05 3.96 23.10
N VAL A 197 4.31 4.24 23.34
CA VAL A 197 5.43 3.96 22.45
C VAL A 197 6.29 2.87 23.04
N PHE A 198 6.54 1.83 22.25
CA PHE A 198 7.37 0.69 22.63
C PHE A 198 8.72 0.75 21.93
N THR A 199 9.80 0.60 22.69
CA THR A 199 11.14 0.35 22.14
C THR A 199 11.52 -1.10 22.41
N LEU A 200 11.80 -1.86 21.34
CA LEU A 200 12.24 -3.25 21.43
C LEU A 200 13.64 -3.42 20.84
N GLY A 201 14.39 -4.33 21.43
CA GLY A 201 15.64 -4.84 20.88
C GLY A 201 15.47 -6.27 20.40
N VAL A 202 16.11 -6.63 19.28
CA VAL A 202 16.30 -8.00 18.87
C VAL A 202 17.74 -8.43 19.14
N PHE A 203 17.90 -9.57 19.77
CA PHE A 203 19.15 -10.17 20.18
C PHE A 203 19.39 -11.47 19.43
N VAL A 204 20.61 -11.67 18.99
CA VAL A 204 21.13 -12.96 18.50
C VAL A 204 22.26 -13.33 19.43
N GLY A 205 22.08 -14.38 20.24
CA GLY A 205 22.91 -14.62 21.41
C GLY A 205 22.83 -13.45 22.39
N ASP A 206 23.99 -13.01 22.84
CA ASP A 206 24.11 -11.87 23.76
C ASP A 206 24.21 -10.52 23.06
N ASN A 207 24.27 -10.51 21.72
CA ASN A 207 24.45 -9.29 20.93
C ASN A 207 23.11 -8.68 20.52
N ILE A 208 22.95 -7.36 20.77
CA ILE A 208 21.84 -6.61 20.21
C ILE A 208 22.09 -6.35 18.71
N MET A 209 21.26 -6.96 17.86
CA MET A 209 21.39 -6.86 16.41
C MET A 209 20.59 -5.69 15.82
N GLY A 210 19.46 -5.33 16.45
CA GLY A 210 18.64 -4.22 15.97
C GLY A 210 17.73 -3.66 17.06
N ARG A 211 17.27 -2.43 16.87
CA ARG A 211 16.26 -1.77 17.72
C ARG A 211 15.12 -1.27 16.83
N GLY A 212 13.90 -1.30 17.38
CA GLY A 212 12.72 -0.77 16.73
C GLY A 212 11.82 -0.06 17.70
N ILE A 213 11.15 0.97 17.23
CA ILE A 213 10.23 1.81 18.01
C ILE A 213 8.88 1.80 17.30
N GLY A 214 7.78 1.71 18.04
CA GLY A 214 6.46 1.73 17.43
C GLY A 214 5.32 1.84 18.44
N PRO A 215 4.11 2.14 17.95
CA PRO A 215 2.91 2.27 18.78
C PRO A 215 2.39 0.94 19.33
N SER A 216 2.97 -0.17 18.91
CA SER A 216 2.68 -1.50 19.44
C SER A 216 3.95 -2.35 19.46
N LYS A 217 3.96 -3.36 20.35
CA LYS A 217 5.08 -4.33 20.43
C LYS A 217 5.34 -5.01 19.08
N GLN A 218 4.28 -5.32 18.33
CA GLN A 218 4.40 -5.94 17.00
C GLN A 218 5.13 -5.03 16.00
N VAL A 219 4.75 -3.75 15.91
CA VAL A 219 5.40 -2.78 15.03
C VAL A 219 6.86 -2.59 15.41
N ALA A 220 7.14 -2.43 16.71
CA ALA A 220 8.50 -2.28 17.20
C ALA A 220 9.36 -3.54 16.95
N GLN A 221 8.80 -4.76 17.08
CA GLN A 221 9.49 -6.00 16.71
C GLN A 221 9.85 -6.07 15.24
N GLN A 222 8.92 -5.72 14.36
CA GLN A 222 9.17 -5.71 12.91
C GLN A 222 10.27 -4.71 12.53
N GLN A 223 10.27 -3.53 13.15
CA GLN A 223 11.32 -2.53 12.91
C GLN A 223 12.68 -3.00 13.46
N ALA A 224 12.71 -3.60 14.65
CA ALA A 224 13.92 -4.18 15.20
C ALA A 224 14.50 -5.28 14.30
N ALA A 225 13.65 -6.15 13.73
CA ALA A 225 14.05 -7.17 12.77
C ALA A 225 14.63 -6.56 11.50
N ARG A 226 13.98 -5.53 10.92
CA ARG A 226 14.52 -4.82 9.73
C ARG A 226 15.89 -4.21 9.99
N ALA A 227 16.09 -3.58 11.15
CA ALA A 227 17.38 -3.03 11.53
C ALA A 227 18.47 -4.12 11.65
N ALA A 228 18.14 -5.27 12.20
CA ALA A 228 19.06 -6.41 12.30
C ALA A 228 19.40 -7.00 10.92
N ILE A 229 18.41 -7.14 10.02
CA ILE A 229 18.62 -7.60 8.65
C ILE A 229 19.57 -6.66 7.89
N ALA A 230 19.41 -5.34 8.05
CA ALA A 230 20.30 -4.36 7.45
C ALA A 230 21.74 -4.56 7.91
N LYS A 231 21.96 -4.81 9.19
CA LYS A 231 23.28 -5.08 9.77
C LYS A 231 23.93 -6.35 9.20
N TYR A 232 23.16 -7.43 8.98
CA TYR A 232 23.67 -8.63 8.31
C TYR A 232 24.06 -8.36 6.85
N LYS A 233 23.30 -7.54 6.13
CA LYS A 233 23.63 -7.17 4.75
C LYS A 233 24.91 -6.34 4.66
N GLU A 234 25.17 -5.44 5.61
CA GLU A 234 26.38 -4.62 5.68
C GLU A 234 27.63 -5.48 5.99
N SER A 235 27.49 -6.55 6.76
CA SER A 235 28.60 -7.50 7.02
C SER A 235 28.92 -8.44 5.85
N GLY A 236 28.20 -8.31 4.72
CA GLY A 236 28.44 -9.12 3.52
C GLY A 236 27.79 -10.51 3.55
N GLU A 237 26.96 -10.78 4.55
CA GLU A 237 26.25 -12.03 4.74
C GLU A 237 24.88 -11.95 4.02
N LYS A 238 24.81 -12.59 2.85
CA LYS A 238 23.58 -12.65 2.03
C LYS A 238 22.76 -13.91 2.34
#